data_d9978f6bee7a87756230a49c481c2ee9
#
_entry.id   d9978f6bee7a87756230a49c481c2ee9
#
_cell.length_a   1.000
_cell.length_b   1.000
_cell.length_c   1.000
_cell.angle_alpha   90.00
_cell.angle_beta   90.00
_cell.angle_gamma   90.00
#
_symmetry.space_group_name_H-M   'P 1'
#
loop_
_entity.id
_entity.type
_entity.pdbx_description
1 polymer ?
#
loop_
_entity_poly.entity_id
_entity_poly.type
_entity_poly.pdbx_seq_one_letter_code
_entity_poly.pdbx_strand_id
1 'polypeptide(L)'
;EPWAISLVQALVGLGILAASTTLVIVAWFGKRHWVLRAASPRLSLVILLGCVVGFLATLVLLPPPLGSPPATHYCQSRVWLLTLAFDLVFAPLALKTWRVALLVDPKNAFKRRVVTDAALMRVLLGVLAVDALCCVVWTTAWPLVPGRVVFASNPLQYQAQCVVAGAQQTQLALELFFFASHLVPLAWVAVTSHRVR
;
A
#
# COMPACT_ATOMS: atom_id res chain seq x y z
N GLU A 1 -18.74 -17.98 7.74
CA GLU A 1 -20.04 -17.29 7.79
C GLU A 1 -20.18 -16.43 6.53
N PRO A 2 -21.08 -16.80 5.58
CA PRO A 2 -21.16 -16.14 4.26
C PRO A 2 -21.57 -14.65 4.35
N TRP A 3 -22.34 -14.27 5.35
CA TRP A 3 -22.79 -12.88 5.54
C TRP A 3 -21.61 -11.91 5.82
N ALA A 4 -20.57 -12.35 6.53
CA ALA A 4 -19.41 -11.52 6.82
C ALA A 4 -18.63 -11.20 5.53
N ILE A 5 -18.48 -12.16 4.63
CA ILE A 5 -17.84 -11.96 3.32
C ILE A 5 -18.63 -10.95 2.48
N SER A 6 -19.96 -11.10 2.43
CA SER A 6 -20.84 -10.19 1.69
C SER A 6 -20.78 -8.77 2.26
N LEU A 7 -20.72 -8.63 3.58
CA LEU A 7 -20.59 -7.33 4.24
C LEU A 7 -19.25 -6.66 3.90
N VAL A 8 -18.15 -7.41 3.95
CA VAL A 8 -16.82 -6.90 3.55
C VAL A 8 -16.83 -6.46 2.09
N GLN A 9 -17.40 -7.26 1.19
CA GLN A 9 -17.50 -6.91 -0.23
C GLN A 9 -18.31 -5.64 -0.46
N ALA A 10 -19.43 -5.47 0.26
CA ALA A 10 -20.25 -4.25 0.18
C ALA A 10 -19.48 -3.02 0.67
N LEU A 11 -18.78 -3.12 1.81
CA LEU A 11 -17.95 -2.03 2.35
C LEU A 11 -16.80 -1.66 1.41
N VAL A 12 -16.13 -2.65 0.83
CA VAL A 12 -15.07 -2.42 -0.16
C VAL A 12 -15.63 -1.76 -1.41
N GLY A 13 -16.79 -2.19 -1.90
CA GLY A 13 -17.48 -1.55 -3.03
C GLY A 13 -17.80 -0.08 -2.78
N LEU A 14 -18.35 0.24 -1.60
CA LEU A 14 -18.58 1.62 -1.18
C LEU A 14 -17.27 2.42 -1.08
N GLY A 15 -16.22 1.83 -0.55
CA GLY A 15 -14.89 2.45 -0.46
C GLY A 15 -14.32 2.78 -1.84
N ILE A 16 -14.43 1.87 -2.80
CA ILE A 16 -13.99 2.10 -4.18
C ILE A 16 -14.78 3.26 -4.82
N LEU A 17 -16.10 3.27 -4.66
CA LEU A 17 -16.94 4.34 -5.17
C LEU A 17 -16.56 5.70 -4.56
N ALA A 18 -16.41 5.77 -3.24
CA ALA A 18 -16.02 6.99 -2.54
C ALA A 18 -14.62 7.48 -2.96
N ALA A 19 -13.63 6.58 -3.03
CA ALA A 19 -12.27 6.93 -3.45
C ALA A 19 -12.22 7.38 -4.91
N SER A 20 -12.94 6.69 -5.81
CA SER A 20 -12.99 7.02 -7.23
C SER A 20 -13.71 8.34 -7.49
N THR A 21 -14.83 8.60 -6.83
CA THR A 21 -15.55 9.89 -6.95
C THR A 21 -14.69 11.04 -6.45
N THR A 22 -14.02 10.87 -5.30
CA THR A 22 -13.11 11.89 -4.75
C THR A 22 -11.92 12.12 -5.69
N LEU A 23 -11.37 11.07 -6.28
CA LEU A 23 -10.28 11.16 -7.26
C LEU A 23 -10.70 11.99 -8.48
N VAL A 24 -11.89 11.75 -9.03
CA VAL A 24 -12.44 12.52 -10.17
C VAL A 24 -12.64 13.99 -9.77
N ILE A 25 -13.21 14.26 -8.60
CA ILE A 25 -13.42 15.61 -8.10
C ILE A 25 -12.08 16.35 -7.96
N VAL A 26 -11.09 15.74 -7.33
CA VAL A 26 -9.76 16.34 -7.14
C VAL A 26 -9.04 16.53 -8.48
N ALA A 27 -9.17 15.60 -9.41
CA ALA A 27 -8.57 15.72 -10.75
C ALA A 27 -9.20 16.89 -11.55
N TRP A 28 -10.52 17.06 -11.45
CA TRP A 28 -11.24 18.08 -12.20
C TRP A 28 -11.10 19.48 -11.57
N PHE A 29 -11.33 19.60 -10.26
CA PHE A 29 -11.31 20.86 -9.54
C PHE A 29 -9.94 21.26 -8.98
N GLY A 30 -9.00 20.35 -8.88
CA GLY A 30 -7.68 20.57 -8.26
C GLY A 30 -6.85 21.68 -8.92
N LYS A 31 -7.11 21.98 -10.19
CA LYS A 31 -6.47 23.09 -10.91
C LYS A 31 -7.18 24.43 -10.71
N ARG A 32 -8.48 24.43 -10.41
CA ARG A 32 -9.32 25.62 -10.30
C ARG A 32 -9.30 26.25 -8.91
N HIS A 33 -9.31 25.44 -7.86
CA HIS A 33 -9.35 25.93 -6.48
C HIS A 33 -7.95 26.16 -5.91
N TRP A 34 -7.70 27.35 -5.37
CA TRP A 34 -6.42 27.75 -4.81
C TRP A 34 -5.99 26.88 -3.61
N VAL A 35 -6.95 26.47 -2.77
CA VAL A 35 -6.72 25.58 -1.62
C VAL A 35 -6.16 24.22 -2.06
N LEU A 36 -6.76 23.62 -3.09
CA LEU A 36 -6.31 22.35 -3.64
C LEU A 36 -4.94 22.47 -4.32
N ARG A 37 -4.67 23.62 -4.95
CA ARG A 37 -3.35 23.91 -5.54
C ARG A 37 -2.26 24.02 -4.49
N ALA A 38 -2.53 24.62 -3.33
CA ALA A 38 -1.62 24.69 -2.22
C ALA A 38 -1.31 23.33 -1.58
N ALA A 39 -2.26 22.40 -1.64
CA ALA A 39 -2.16 21.06 -1.05
C ALA A 39 -1.40 20.04 -1.91
N SER A 40 -0.68 20.45 -2.98
CA SER A 40 0.02 19.56 -3.93
C SER A 40 -0.92 18.51 -4.53
N PRO A 41 -1.79 18.87 -5.47
CA PRO A 41 -2.86 18.01 -5.97
C PRO A 41 -2.35 16.70 -6.58
N ARG A 42 -1.15 16.69 -7.16
CA ARG A 42 -0.54 15.48 -7.75
C ARG A 42 -0.32 14.40 -6.69
N LEU A 43 0.26 14.75 -5.54
CA LEU A 43 0.45 13.78 -4.46
C LEU A 43 -0.87 13.31 -3.85
N SER A 44 -1.88 14.19 -3.80
CA SER A 44 -3.22 13.80 -3.34
C SER A 44 -3.88 12.80 -4.29
N LEU A 45 -3.72 12.97 -5.61
CA LEU A 45 -4.22 12.02 -6.61
C LEU A 45 -3.55 10.65 -6.48
N VAL A 46 -2.24 10.62 -6.21
CA VAL A 46 -1.52 9.36 -5.98
C VAL A 46 -2.04 8.65 -4.73
N ILE A 47 -2.30 9.37 -3.64
CA ILE A 47 -2.88 8.78 -2.41
C ILE A 47 -4.26 8.18 -2.71
N LEU A 48 -5.11 8.90 -3.42
CA LEU A 48 -6.45 8.40 -3.77
C LEU A 48 -6.39 7.17 -4.67
N LEU A 49 -5.45 7.16 -5.64
CA LEU A 49 -5.18 5.98 -6.45
C LEU A 49 -4.73 4.80 -5.57
N GLY A 50 -3.85 5.05 -4.61
CA GLY A 50 -3.41 4.06 -3.62
C GLY A 50 -4.57 3.49 -2.80
N CYS A 51 -5.54 4.32 -2.40
CA CYS A 51 -6.75 3.86 -1.72
C CYS A 51 -7.58 2.92 -2.61
N VAL A 52 -7.76 3.26 -3.88
CA VAL A 52 -8.48 2.38 -4.84
C VAL A 52 -7.77 1.04 -4.99
N VAL A 53 -6.43 1.06 -5.17
CA VAL A 53 -5.62 -0.16 -5.26
C VAL A 53 -5.70 -0.97 -3.96
N GLY A 54 -5.73 -0.31 -2.79
CA GLY A 54 -5.88 -0.96 -1.49
C GLY A 54 -7.23 -1.68 -1.33
N PHE A 55 -8.31 -1.06 -1.77
CA PHE A 55 -9.61 -1.72 -1.80
C PHE A 55 -9.64 -2.91 -2.77
N LEU A 56 -9.02 -2.80 -3.95
CA LEU A 56 -8.87 -3.92 -4.88
C LEU A 56 -8.01 -5.04 -4.27
N ALA A 57 -6.92 -4.70 -3.58
CA ALA A 57 -6.10 -5.68 -2.86
C ALA A 57 -6.92 -6.44 -1.81
N THR A 58 -7.81 -5.73 -1.10
CA THR A 58 -8.71 -6.36 -0.12
C THR A 58 -9.64 -7.41 -0.77
N LEU A 59 -10.14 -7.16 -1.98
CA LEU A 59 -10.94 -8.15 -2.72
C LEU A 59 -10.13 -9.40 -3.08
N VAL A 60 -8.87 -9.21 -3.47
CA VAL A 60 -7.95 -10.33 -3.78
C VAL A 60 -7.51 -11.07 -2.50
N LEU A 61 -7.58 -10.44 -1.32
CA LEU A 61 -7.30 -11.09 -0.03
C LEU A 61 -8.44 -11.99 0.45
N LEU A 62 -9.67 -11.80 -0.04
CA LEU A 62 -10.79 -12.67 0.30
C LEU A 62 -10.52 -14.12 -0.15
N PRO A 63 -10.95 -15.11 0.64
CA PRO A 63 -10.78 -16.50 0.23
C PRO A 63 -11.56 -16.78 -1.07
N PRO A 64 -10.97 -17.55 -2.00
CA PRO A 64 -11.69 -17.98 -3.19
C PRO A 64 -12.94 -18.81 -2.82
N PRO A 65 -13.96 -18.83 -3.68
CA PRO A 65 -15.14 -19.64 -3.44
C PRO A 65 -14.78 -21.11 -3.24
N LEU A 66 -15.50 -21.76 -2.31
CA LEU A 66 -15.30 -23.17 -1.93
C LEU A 66 -15.26 -24.05 -3.18
N GLY A 67 -14.16 -24.80 -3.34
CA GLY A 67 -13.99 -25.79 -4.40
C GLY A 67 -13.06 -25.44 -5.55
N SER A 68 -12.65 -24.18 -5.71
CA SER A 68 -11.64 -23.81 -6.71
C SER A 68 -10.29 -23.50 -6.03
N PRO A 69 -9.20 -24.22 -6.35
CA PRO A 69 -7.88 -23.85 -5.87
C PRO A 69 -7.50 -22.49 -6.48
N PRO A 70 -6.95 -21.57 -5.69
CA PRO A 70 -6.46 -20.30 -6.22
C PRO A 70 -5.36 -20.58 -7.25
N ALA A 71 -5.38 -19.86 -8.38
CA ALA A 71 -4.30 -19.92 -9.35
C ALA A 71 -3.01 -19.33 -8.75
N THR A 72 -1.84 -19.80 -9.15
CA THR A 72 -0.55 -19.30 -8.67
C THR A 72 -0.42 -17.78 -8.86
N HIS A 73 -0.92 -17.27 -9.99
CA HIS A 73 -0.95 -15.82 -10.26
C HIS A 73 -1.80 -15.03 -9.25
N TYR A 74 -2.87 -15.61 -8.75
CA TYR A 74 -3.70 -15.02 -7.71
C TYR A 74 -2.93 -14.87 -6.39
N CYS A 75 -2.16 -15.86 -6.01
CA CYS A 75 -1.32 -15.80 -4.81
C CYS A 75 -0.21 -14.75 -4.93
N GLN A 76 0.43 -14.67 -6.08
CA GLN A 76 1.48 -13.69 -6.33
C GLN A 76 0.93 -12.25 -6.39
N SER A 77 -0.22 -12.04 -7.02
CA SER A 77 -0.83 -10.70 -7.12
C SER A 77 -1.16 -10.07 -5.77
N ARG A 78 -1.38 -10.88 -4.71
CA ARG A 78 -1.61 -10.39 -3.35
C ARG A 78 -0.45 -9.54 -2.83
N VAL A 79 0.77 -10.03 -2.96
CA VAL A 79 1.98 -9.31 -2.50
C VAL A 79 2.12 -8.00 -3.27
N TRP A 80 2.04 -8.05 -4.60
CA TRP A 80 2.19 -6.89 -5.46
C TRP A 80 1.15 -5.81 -5.19
N LEU A 81 -0.11 -6.20 -5.08
CA LEU A 81 -1.19 -5.24 -4.84
C LEU A 81 -1.11 -4.62 -3.44
N LEU A 82 -0.76 -5.42 -2.43
CA LEU A 82 -0.65 -4.94 -1.07
C LEU A 82 0.50 -3.95 -0.91
N THR A 83 1.69 -4.29 -1.46
CA THR A 83 2.86 -3.41 -1.45
C THR A 83 2.58 -2.11 -2.19
N LEU A 84 2.06 -2.23 -3.42
CA LEU A 84 1.74 -1.06 -4.25
C LEU A 84 0.71 -0.15 -3.58
N ALA A 85 -0.33 -0.71 -2.96
CA ALA A 85 -1.32 0.06 -2.23
C ALA A 85 -0.71 0.81 -1.05
N PHE A 86 0.15 0.12 -0.29
CA PHE A 86 0.85 0.72 0.84
C PHE A 86 1.72 1.89 0.40
N ASP A 87 2.57 1.69 -0.60
CA ASP A 87 3.49 2.71 -1.09
C ASP A 87 2.77 3.92 -1.68
N LEU A 88 1.71 3.69 -2.47
CA LEU A 88 0.93 4.77 -3.08
C LEU A 88 0.18 5.63 -2.04
N VAL A 89 -0.10 5.09 -0.85
CA VAL A 89 -0.72 5.85 0.23
C VAL A 89 0.32 6.50 1.14
N PHE A 90 1.26 5.70 1.67
CA PHE A 90 2.14 6.16 2.74
C PHE A 90 3.35 6.96 2.25
N ALA A 91 3.96 6.61 1.11
CA ALA A 91 5.10 7.36 0.60
C ALA A 91 4.74 8.83 0.24
N PRO A 92 3.63 9.13 -0.45
CA PRO A 92 3.24 10.53 -0.67
C PRO A 92 2.84 11.26 0.61
N LEU A 93 2.23 10.58 1.58
CA LEU A 93 1.96 11.17 2.91
C LEU A 93 3.26 11.55 3.61
N ALA A 94 4.24 10.66 3.63
CA ALA A 94 5.55 10.90 4.18
C ALA A 94 6.25 12.10 3.50
N LEU A 95 6.18 12.18 2.17
CA LEU A 95 6.74 13.30 1.40
C LEU A 95 6.04 14.63 1.69
N LYS A 96 4.72 14.62 1.90
CA LYS A 96 3.97 15.82 2.30
C LYS A 96 4.40 16.30 3.69
N THR A 97 4.49 15.40 4.67
CA THR A 97 4.92 15.75 6.03
C THR A 97 6.36 16.24 6.06
N TRP A 98 7.25 15.59 5.29
CA TRP A 98 8.63 16.03 5.14
C TRP A 98 8.74 17.44 4.54
N ARG A 99 7.96 17.74 3.51
CA ARG A 99 7.89 19.10 2.93
C ARG A 99 7.47 20.14 3.96
N VAL A 100 6.44 19.84 4.76
CA VAL A 100 5.97 20.75 5.83
C VAL A 100 7.05 20.91 6.89
N ALA A 101 7.70 19.84 7.31
CA ALA A 101 8.79 19.87 8.27
C ALA A 101 9.93 20.79 7.81
N LEU A 102 10.33 20.70 6.53
CA LEU A 102 11.37 21.58 5.97
C LEU A 102 10.98 23.07 5.93
N LEU A 103 9.69 23.38 5.80
CA LEU A 103 9.20 24.75 5.77
C LEU A 103 9.14 25.38 7.19
N VAL A 104 8.92 24.57 8.21
CA VAL A 104 8.75 25.01 9.60
C VAL A 104 10.08 25.04 10.35
N ASP A 105 11.11 24.33 9.89
CA ASP A 105 12.42 24.27 10.55
C ASP A 105 13.11 25.66 10.56
N PRO A 106 13.32 26.27 11.75
CA PRO A 106 13.91 27.59 11.87
C PRO A 106 15.36 27.68 11.35
N LYS A 107 16.09 26.55 11.33
CA LYS A 107 17.45 26.47 10.77
C LYS A 107 17.45 26.63 9.24
N ASN A 108 16.35 26.33 8.57
CA ASN A 108 16.18 26.50 7.14
C ASN A 108 15.45 27.79 6.75
N ALA A 109 15.01 28.60 7.71
CA ALA A 109 14.27 29.84 7.46
C ALA A 109 15.08 30.84 6.59
N PHE A 110 16.39 30.85 6.70
CA PHE A 110 17.29 31.66 5.88
C PHE A 110 17.64 31.07 4.51
N LYS A 111 17.50 29.76 4.32
CA LYS A 111 17.69 29.08 3.04
C LYS A 111 16.36 28.54 2.55
N ARG A 112 15.56 29.40 1.94
CA ARG A 112 14.25 29.04 1.34
C ARG A 112 14.43 27.98 0.23
N ARG A 113 14.66 26.74 0.61
CA ARG A 113 14.66 25.60 -0.32
C ARG A 113 13.22 25.32 -0.74
N VAL A 114 12.83 25.86 -1.88
CA VAL A 114 11.54 25.52 -2.49
C VAL A 114 11.63 24.08 -3.02
N VAL A 115 11.10 23.14 -2.25
CA VAL A 115 10.97 21.74 -2.73
C VAL A 115 9.83 21.71 -3.75
N THR A 116 10.18 21.50 -5.01
CA THR A 116 9.21 21.46 -6.11
C THR A 116 8.45 20.14 -6.11
N ASP A 117 7.19 20.14 -6.54
CA ASP A 117 6.38 18.93 -6.68
C ASP A 117 7.05 17.90 -7.60
N ALA A 118 7.81 18.36 -8.61
CA ALA A 118 8.54 17.46 -9.51
C ALA A 118 9.69 16.72 -8.78
N ALA A 119 10.35 17.36 -7.82
CA ALA A 119 11.37 16.69 -7.00
C ALA A 119 10.75 15.62 -6.09
N LEU A 120 9.59 15.92 -5.48
CA LEU A 120 8.87 14.94 -4.66
C LEU A 120 8.38 13.74 -5.48
N MET A 121 7.89 13.99 -6.69
CA MET A 121 7.48 12.89 -7.60
C MET A 121 8.65 12.01 -8.02
N ARG A 122 9.86 12.57 -8.25
CA ARG A 122 11.05 11.75 -8.55
C ARG A 122 11.44 10.87 -7.36
N VAL A 123 11.39 11.39 -6.15
CA VAL A 123 11.65 10.59 -4.93
C VAL A 123 10.61 9.48 -4.80
N LEU A 124 9.33 9.79 -5.01
CA LEU A 124 8.26 8.81 -4.99
C LEU A 124 8.48 7.69 -6.01
N LEU A 125 8.83 8.04 -7.26
CA LEU A 125 9.15 7.07 -8.30
C LEU A 125 10.36 6.20 -7.93
N GLY A 126 11.36 6.78 -7.25
CA GLY A 126 12.50 6.04 -6.72
C GLY A 126 12.09 5.00 -5.69
N VAL A 127 11.23 5.36 -4.73
CA VAL A 127 10.69 4.43 -3.73
C VAL A 127 9.92 3.31 -4.40
N LEU A 128 8.97 3.63 -5.28
CA LEU A 128 8.19 2.64 -6.02
C LEU A 128 9.06 1.68 -6.85
N ALA A 129 10.14 2.19 -7.45
CA ALA A 129 11.07 1.35 -8.22
C ALA A 129 11.85 0.37 -7.32
N VAL A 130 12.28 0.81 -6.14
CA VAL A 130 12.96 -0.05 -5.16
C VAL A 130 12.02 -1.14 -4.67
N ASP A 131 10.78 -0.79 -4.30
CA ASP A 131 9.81 -1.75 -3.81
C ASP A 131 9.36 -2.73 -4.89
N ALA A 132 9.19 -2.26 -6.14
CA ALA A 132 8.96 -3.15 -7.28
C ALA A 132 10.10 -4.15 -7.48
N LEU A 133 11.36 -3.70 -7.34
CA LEU A 133 12.53 -4.59 -7.42
C LEU A 133 12.50 -5.63 -6.28
N CYS A 134 12.18 -5.21 -5.05
CA CYS A 134 12.03 -6.12 -3.93
C CYS A 134 10.92 -7.16 -4.18
N CYS A 135 9.78 -6.75 -4.75
CA CYS A 135 8.70 -7.66 -5.13
C CYS A 135 9.12 -8.65 -6.22
N VAL A 136 9.91 -8.22 -7.21
CA VAL A 136 10.47 -9.12 -8.24
C VAL A 136 11.39 -10.16 -7.60
N VAL A 137 12.33 -9.73 -6.76
CA VAL A 137 13.24 -10.64 -6.03
C VAL A 137 12.44 -11.61 -5.18
N TRP A 138 11.44 -11.11 -4.45
CA TRP A 138 10.56 -11.96 -3.63
C TRP A 138 9.85 -13.02 -4.46
N THR A 139 9.16 -12.63 -5.52
CA THR A 139 8.36 -13.55 -6.34
C THR A 139 9.20 -14.56 -7.10
N THR A 140 10.47 -14.25 -7.37
CA THR A 140 11.40 -15.19 -8.03
C THR A 140 12.07 -16.14 -7.03
N ALA A 141 12.48 -15.64 -5.86
CA ALA A 141 13.18 -16.45 -4.86
C ALA A 141 12.23 -17.30 -4.00
N TRP A 142 11.06 -16.77 -3.66
CA TRP A 142 10.08 -17.41 -2.77
C TRP A 142 8.66 -17.28 -3.33
N PRO A 143 8.33 -17.99 -4.42
CA PRO A 143 7.03 -17.89 -5.04
C PRO A 143 5.92 -18.38 -4.10
N LEU A 144 4.86 -17.60 -4.00
CA LEU A 144 3.63 -18.01 -3.34
C LEU A 144 2.87 -18.98 -4.23
N VAL A 145 2.60 -20.16 -3.69
CA VAL A 145 1.86 -21.22 -4.37
C VAL A 145 0.56 -21.54 -3.63
N PRO A 146 -0.47 -22.01 -4.32
CA PRO A 146 -1.69 -22.47 -3.68
C PRO A 146 -1.39 -23.69 -2.83
N GLY A 147 -1.66 -23.62 -1.53
CA GLY A 147 -1.52 -24.70 -0.57
C GLY A 147 -2.87 -25.04 0.08
N ARG A 148 -2.92 -26.20 0.76
CA ARG A 148 -4.06 -26.62 1.55
C ARG A 148 -3.65 -26.63 3.02
N VAL A 149 -4.34 -25.88 3.84
CA VAL A 149 -4.15 -25.92 5.28
C VAL A 149 -5.32 -26.70 5.87
N VAL A 150 -4.99 -27.81 6.56
CA VAL A 150 -5.97 -28.67 7.23
C VAL A 150 -6.18 -28.11 8.64
N PHE A 151 -7.43 -27.95 9.03
CA PHE A 151 -7.75 -27.53 10.40
C PHE A 151 -7.49 -28.68 11.38
N ALA A 152 -6.74 -28.40 12.46
CA ALA A 152 -6.47 -29.38 13.51
C ALA A 152 -7.75 -29.91 14.20
N SER A 153 -8.83 -29.12 14.19
CA SER A 153 -10.13 -29.47 14.78
C SER A 153 -10.98 -30.38 13.89
N ASN A 154 -10.73 -30.42 12.58
CA ASN A 154 -11.49 -31.25 11.64
C ASN A 154 -10.65 -31.56 10.38
N PRO A 155 -10.01 -32.74 10.31
CA PRO A 155 -9.10 -33.10 9.21
C PRO A 155 -9.78 -33.23 7.84
N LEU A 156 -11.10 -33.30 7.81
CA LEU A 156 -11.90 -33.33 6.56
C LEU A 156 -12.14 -31.94 5.98
N GLN A 157 -11.90 -30.87 6.76
CA GLN A 157 -12.03 -29.50 6.30
C GLN A 157 -10.66 -28.91 5.99
N TYR A 158 -10.47 -28.51 4.75
CA TYR A 158 -9.27 -27.78 4.32
C TYR A 158 -9.65 -26.39 3.79
N GLN A 159 -8.80 -25.43 4.06
CA GLN A 159 -8.89 -24.11 3.47
C GLN A 159 -7.76 -23.93 2.45
N ALA A 160 -8.12 -23.51 1.25
CA ALA A 160 -7.12 -23.14 0.26
C ALA A 160 -6.46 -21.82 0.70
N GLN A 161 -5.14 -21.85 0.90
CA GLN A 161 -4.35 -20.68 1.27
C GLN A 161 -3.14 -20.57 0.36
N CYS A 162 -2.62 -19.35 0.23
CA CYS A 162 -1.34 -19.13 -0.42
C CYS A 162 -0.22 -19.39 0.59
N VAL A 163 0.68 -20.29 0.26
CA VAL A 163 1.84 -20.66 1.08
C VAL A 163 3.13 -20.41 0.32
N VAL A 164 4.21 -20.14 1.02
CA VAL A 164 5.53 -20.03 0.40
C VAL A 164 6.05 -21.41 0.04
N ALA A 165 6.52 -21.58 -1.18
CA ALA A 165 7.13 -22.83 -1.60
C ALA A 165 8.45 -23.03 -0.82
N GLY A 166 8.52 -24.06 0.02
CA GLY A 166 9.77 -24.52 0.60
C GLY A 166 9.88 -24.58 2.12
N ALA A 167 9.46 -23.59 2.93
CA ALA A 167 9.59 -23.73 4.38
C ALA A 167 8.76 -22.69 5.15
N GLN A 168 8.04 -23.16 6.14
CA GLN A 168 7.17 -22.35 7.01
C GLN A 168 7.96 -21.34 7.87
N GLN A 169 9.20 -21.63 8.23
CA GLN A 169 10.05 -20.74 9.02
C GLN A 169 10.54 -19.50 8.22
N THR A 170 10.81 -19.67 6.93
CA THR A 170 11.20 -18.56 6.07
C THR A 170 10.06 -17.60 5.78
N GLN A 171 8.80 -18.06 5.79
CA GLN A 171 7.65 -17.22 5.59
C GLN A 171 7.54 -16.13 6.65
N LEU A 172 7.65 -16.47 7.93
CA LEU A 172 7.54 -15.52 9.03
C LEU A 172 8.68 -14.49 9.03
N ALA A 173 9.91 -14.93 8.73
CA ALA A 173 11.05 -14.04 8.62
C ALA A 173 10.90 -13.03 7.47
N LEU A 174 10.36 -13.48 6.35
CA LEU A 174 10.13 -12.65 5.17
C LEU A 174 8.98 -11.65 5.38
N GLU A 175 7.89 -12.07 6.02
CA GLU A 175 6.80 -11.17 6.40
C GLU A 175 7.29 -10.09 7.36
N LEU A 176 8.08 -10.46 8.37
CA LEU A 176 8.68 -9.50 9.30
C LEU A 176 9.65 -8.54 8.60
N PHE A 177 10.46 -9.02 7.67
CA PHE A 177 11.36 -8.18 6.87
C PHE A 177 10.56 -7.19 6.01
N PHE A 178 9.50 -7.66 5.36
CA PHE A 178 8.61 -6.83 4.56
C PHE A 178 7.95 -5.73 5.40
N PHE A 179 7.35 -6.09 6.53
CA PHE A 179 6.77 -5.10 7.45
C PHE A 179 7.83 -4.13 7.99
N ALA A 180 9.00 -4.60 8.35
CA ALA A 180 10.08 -3.75 8.86
C ALA A 180 10.55 -2.75 7.79
N SER A 181 10.71 -3.16 6.53
CA SER A 181 11.13 -2.29 5.44
C SER A 181 10.16 -1.13 5.21
N HIS A 182 8.86 -1.35 5.41
CA HIS A 182 7.83 -0.32 5.26
C HIS A 182 7.66 0.54 6.52
N LEU A 183 7.85 -0.03 7.72
CA LEU A 183 7.73 0.69 8.99
C LEU A 183 8.91 1.64 9.25
N VAL A 184 10.12 1.30 8.79
CA VAL A 184 11.31 2.13 8.99
C VAL A 184 11.16 3.53 8.38
N PRO A 185 10.76 3.71 7.12
CA PRO A 185 10.51 5.04 6.54
C PRO A 185 9.44 5.82 7.29
N LEU A 186 8.36 5.14 7.71
CA LEU A 186 7.27 5.77 8.48
C LEU A 186 7.76 6.24 9.84
N ALA A 187 8.51 5.42 10.57
CA ALA A 187 9.10 5.77 11.85
C ALA A 187 10.07 6.95 11.70
N TRP A 188 10.90 6.94 10.64
CA TRP A 188 11.81 8.05 10.35
C TRP A 188 11.07 9.37 10.11
N VAL A 189 9.98 9.35 9.33
CA VAL A 189 9.12 10.53 9.11
C VAL A 189 8.46 10.99 10.41
N ALA A 190 7.96 10.07 11.23
CA ALA A 190 7.36 10.38 12.53
C ALA A 190 8.37 11.06 13.45
N VAL A 191 9.61 10.53 13.55
CA VAL A 191 10.69 11.10 14.36
C VAL A 191 11.10 12.49 13.85
N THR A 192 11.25 12.65 12.53
CA THR A 192 11.61 13.94 11.94
C THR A 192 10.53 14.98 12.14
N SER A 193 9.25 14.62 12.04
CA SER A 193 8.13 15.52 12.31
C SER A 193 8.04 15.92 13.78
N HIS A 194 8.42 15.03 14.70
CA HIS A 194 8.42 15.33 16.14
C HIS A 194 9.58 16.28 16.54
N ARG A 195 10.73 16.21 15.84
CA ARG A 195 11.87 17.11 16.10
C ARG A 195 11.64 18.57 15.65
N VAL A 196 10.60 18.82 14.89
CA VAL A 196 10.24 20.13 14.34
C VAL A 196 9.20 20.85 15.23
N ARG A 197 8.67 20.16 16.23
CA ARG A 197 7.86 20.78 17.29
C ARG A 197 8.76 21.37 18.37
#